data_b407dcd029e7db4313b18896ff60a4fc
#
_entry.id   b407dcd029e7db4313b18896ff60a4fc
#
_cell.length_a   1.000
_cell.length_b   1.000
_cell.length_c   1.000
_cell.angle_alpha   90.00
_cell.angle_beta   90.00
_cell.angle_gamma   90.00
#
_symmetry.space_group_name_H-M   'P 1'
#
loop_
_entity.id
_entity.type
_entity.pdbx_description
1 polymer ?
#
loop_
_entity_poly.entity_id
_entity_poly.type
_entity_poly.pdbx_seq_one_letter_code
_entity_poly.pdbx_strand_id
1 'polypeptide(L)'
;IRYFNIIVNKRECKDRHALSASISKQLSRFIEDNQEYFFSFDRIVVYYDNGQNELSYILNVIMHAKLTAIEFKNASPKQYQLLQSADFICSIELLKQKRECNLLTKSETNFFYKPQELYKNYMERKQKGLV
;
A
#
# COMPACT_ATOMS: atom_id res chain seq x y z
N ILE A 1 -12.54 7.95 -0.34
CA ILE A 1 -11.34 7.35 -0.99
C ILE A 1 -11.29 5.88 -0.61
N ARG A 2 -11.23 5.01 -1.62
CA ARG A 2 -10.97 3.59 -1.42
C ARG A 2 -9.47 3.36 -1.53
N TYR A 3 -8.92 2.52 -0.68
CA TYR A 3 -7.53 2.11 -0.75
C TYR A 3 -7.40 0.62 -0.47
N PHE A 4 -6.32 0.06 -0.93
CA PHE A 4 -5.88 -1.29 -0.65
C PHE A 4 -4.42 -1.25 -0.21
N ASN A 5 -4.06 -2.07 0.75
CA ASN A 5 -2.69 -2.19 1.24
C ASN A 5 -2.26 -3.65 1.24
N ILE A 6 -0.99 -3.87 0.95
CA ILE A 6 -0.31 -5.16 1.05
C ILE A 6 0.69 -5.05 2.20
N ILE A 7 0.54 -5.92 3.19
CA ILE A 7 1.47 -6.02 4.31
C ILE A 7 2.08 -7.41 4.29
N VAL A 8 3.40 -7.48 4.28
CA VAL A 8 4.16 -8.73 4.31
C VAL A 8 5.15 -8.69 5.47
N ASN A 9 5.11 -9.72 6.32
CA ASN A 9 6.08 -9.88 7.38
C ASN A 9 7.38 -10.48 6.80
N LYS A 10 8.43 -9.66 6.71
CA LYS A 10 9.73 -10.11 6.19
C LYS A 10 10.36 -11.26 6.98
N ARG A 11 10.04 -11.38 8.27
CA ARG A 11 10.58 -12.46 9.11
C ARG A 11 10.00 -13.83 8.77
N GLU A 12 8.84 -13.87 8.15
CA GLU A 12 8.18 -15.10 7.70
C GLU A 12 8.64 -15.52 6.30
N CYS A 13 9.33 -14.63 5.58
CA CYS A 13 9.89 -14.90 4.26
C CYS A 13 11.31 -15.45 4.42
N LYS A 14 11.57 -16.62 3.82
CA LYS A 14 12.89 -17.28 3.88
C LYS A 14 13.98 -16.45 3.19
N ASP A 15 13.62 -15.78 2.12
CA ASP A 15 14.52 -14.99 1.29
C ASP A 15 13.75 -13.86 0.57
N ARG A 16 14.50 -13.12 -0.24
CA ARG A 16 13.94 -12.02 -1.04
C ARG A 16 12.95 -12.49 -2.11
N HIS A 17 13.16 -13.68 -2.66
CA HIS A 17 12.24 -14.25 -3.66
C HIS A 17 10.90 -14.62 -3.04
N ALA A 18 10.90 -15.17 -1.85
CA ALA A 18 9.66 -15.47 -1.09
C ALA A 18 8.89 -14.18 -0.78
N LEU A 19 9.58 -13.09 -0.45
CA LEU A 19 8.97 -11.78 -0.24
C LEU A 19 8.30 -11.26 -1.52
N SER A 20 9.04 -11.27 -2.63
CA SER A 20 8.53 -10.82 -3.94
C SER A 20 7.36 -11.66 -4.42
N ALA A 21 7.42 -12.98 -4.22
CA ALA A 21 6.33 -13.90 -4.54
C ALA A 21 5.07 -13.61 -3.71
N SER A 22 5.23 -13.33 -2.42
CA SER A 22 4.09 -12.99 -1.54
C SER A 22 3.42 -11.69 -1.98
N ILE A 23 4.19 -10.65 -2.30
CA ILE A 23 3.67 -9.38 -2.80
C ILE A 23 2.94 -9.58 -4.14
N SER A 24 3.55 -10.30 -5.07
CA SER A 24 2.99 -10.59 -6.39
C SER A 24 1.66 -11.33 -6.28
N LYS A 25 1.59 -12.32 -5.41
CA LYS A 25 0.37 -13.11 -5.16
C LYS A 25 -0.76 -12.23 -4.60
N GLN A 26 -0.48 -11.39 -3.62
CA GLN A 26 -1.48 -10.52 -3.01
C GLN A 26 -1.98 -9.46 -4.01
N LEU A 27 -1.07 -8.87 -4.81
CA LEU A 27 -1.43 -7.91 -5.85
C LEU A 27 -2.29 -8.56 -6.95
N SER A 28 -1.90 -9.74 -7.43
CA SER A 28 -2.69 -10.49 -8.42
C SER A 28 -4.09 -10.78 -7.93
N ARG A 29 -4.22 -11.26 -6.70
CA ARG A 29 -5.51 -11.55 -6.08
C ARG A 29 -6.38 -10.30 -5.95
N PHE A 30 -5.78 -9.19 -5.52
CA PHE A 30 -6.50 -7.92 -5.43
C PHE A 30 -7.08 -7.49 -6.79
N ILE A 31 -6.30 -7.60 -7.86
CA ILE A 31 -6.77 -7.25 -9.21
C ILE A 31 -7.87 -8.21 -9.66
N GLU A 32 -7.71 -9.51 -9.43
CA GLU A 32 -8.70 -10.54 -9.79
C GLU A 32 -10.02 -10.32 -9.04
N ASP A 33 -9.97 -10.07 -7.74
CA ASP A 33 -11.16 -9.82 -6.90
C ASP A 33 -11.89 -8.51 -7.27
N ASN A 34 -11.23 -7.60 -7.99
CA ASN A 34 -11.77 -6.30 -8.39
C ASN A 34 -11.77 -6.08 -9.91
N GLN A 35 -11.82 -7.15 -10.71
CA GLN A 35 -11.74 -7.05 -12.18
C GLN A 35 -12.80 -6.15 -12.77
N GLU A 36 -14.05 -6.29 -12.35
CA GLU A 36 -15.15 -5.45 -12.85
C GLU A 36 -14.88 -3.96 -12.64
N TYR A 37 -14.31 -3.61 -11.49
CA TYR A 37 -13.92 -2.23 -11.19
C TYR A 37 -12.83 -1.74 -12.14
N PHE A 38 -11.77 -2.52 -12.36
CA PHE A 38 -10.68 -2.13 -13.24
C PHE A 38 -11.10 -2.06 -14.71
N PHE A 39 -11.91 -3.00 -15.18
CA PHE A 39 -12.41 -3.02 -16.56
C PHE A 39 -13.50 -1.98 -16.85
N SER A 40 -14.03 -1.31 -15.83
CA SER A 40 -14.95 -0.19 -16.01
C SER A 40 -14.26 1.09 -16.52
N PHE A 41 -12.92 1.12 -16.59
CA PHE A 41 -12.15 2.27 -17.05
C PHE A 41 -11.49 2.00 -18.40
N ASP A 42 -11.59 2.97 -19.33
CA ASP A 42 -10.92 2.92 -20.62
C ASP A 42 -9.40 3.08 -20.52
N ARG A 43 -8.94 3.70 -19.44
CA ARG A 43 -7.53 3.96 -19.20
C ARG A 43 -7.22 3.93 -17.69
N ILE A 44 -6.16 3.23 -17.34
CA ILE A 44 -5.64 3.15 -15.97
C ILE A 44 -4.25 3.78 -15.94
N VAL A 45 -4.06 4.78 -15.09
CA VAL A 45 -2.75 5.40 -14.88
C VAL A 45 -2.24 5.02 -13.50
N VAL A 46 -1.08 4.38 -13.47
CA VAL A 46 -0.41 3.95 -12.24
C VAL A 46 0.73 4.90 -11.94
N TYR A 47 0.59 5.65 -10.85
CA TYR A 47 1.66 6.48 -10.32
C TYR A 47 2.46 5.71 -9.28
N TYR A 48 3.76 5.72 -9.40
CA TYR A 48 4.66 5.03 -8.49
C TYR A 48 5.89 5.87 -8.16
N ASP A 49 6.47 5.64 -6.98
CA ASP A 49 7.73 6.26 -6.59
C ASP A 49 8.93 5.39 -7.02
N ASN A 50 9.92 6.05 -7.60
CA ASN A 50 11.13 5.40 -8.14
C ASN A 50 12.08 4.82 -7.08
N GLY A 51 11.79 5.02 -5.80
CA GLY A 51 12.69 4.61 -4.71
C GLY A 51 12.86 3.10 -4.52
N GLN A 52 12.02 2.26 -5.16
CA GLN A 52 12.00 0.81 -4.94
C GLN A 52 11.89 0.05 -6.27
N ASN A 53 13.01 -0.16 -6.94
CA ASN A 53 13.07 -0.79 -8.28
C ASN A 53 12.38 -2.16 -8.35
N GLU A 54 12.52 -3.00 -7.30
CA GLU A 54 11.94 -4.34 -7.28
C GLU A 54 10.41 -4.29 -7.19
N LEU A 55 9.86 -3.43 -6.33
CA LEU A 55 8.40 -3.25 -6.23
C LEU A 55 7.82 -2.65 -7.51
N SER A 56 8.52 -1.70 -8.11
CA SER A 56 8.12 -1.11 -9.39
C SER A 56 8.09 -2.15 -10.51
N TYR A 57 9.07 -3.07 -10.52
CA TYR A 57 9.11 -4.17 -11.47
C TYR A 57 7.93 -5.14 -11.28
N ILE A 58 7.67 -5.58 -10.04
CA ILE A 58 6.56 -6.48 -9.71
C ILE A 58 5.22 -5.83 -10.12
N LEU A 59 5.03 -4.57 -9.74
CA LEU A 59 3.83 -3.81 -10.07
C LEU A 59 3.61 -3.76 -11.59
N ASN A 60 4.66 -3.43 -12.33
CA ASN A 60 4.62 -3.33 -13.79
C ASN A 60 4.24 -4.67 -14.44
N VAL A 61 4.92 -5.76 -14.06
CA VAL A 61 4.69 -7.09 -14.62
C VAL A 61 3.27 -7.57 -14.32
N ILE A 62 2.83 -7.49 -13.07
CA ILE A 62 1.51 -8.00 -12.66
C ILE A 62 0.38 -7.17 -13.29
N MET A 63 0.49 -5.85 -13.29
CA MET A 63 -0.52 -4.98 -13.84
C MET A 63 -0.67 -5.20 -15.35
N HIS A 64 0.43 -5.28 -16.11
CA HIS A 64 0.37 -5.56 -17.55
C HIS A 64 -0.14 -6.96 -17.88
N ALA A 65 0.13 -7.94 -17.02
CA ALA A 65 -0.36 -9.30 -17.21
C ALA A 65 -1.87 -9.44 -16.98
N LYS A 66 -2.44 -8.61 -16.14
CA LYS A 66 -3.83 -8.71 -15.68
C LYS A 66 -4.78 -7.68 -16.30
N LEU A 67 -4.27 -6.54 -16.71
CA LEU A 67 -5.07 -5.40 -17.14
C LEU A 67 -4.61 -4.90 -18.51
N THR A 68 -5.55 -4.39 -19.28
CA THR A 68 -5.31 -3.70 -20.56
C THR A 68 -5.30 -2.19 -20.38
N ALA A 69 -4.75 -1.45 -21.34
CA ALA A 69 -4.77 0.02 -21.36
C ALA A 69 -4.16 0.69 -20.10
N ILE A 70 -2.99 0.21 -19.66
CA ILE A 70 -2.26 0.73 -18.49
C ILE A 70 -1.15 1.66 -18.94
N GLU A 71 -1.01 2.76 -18.23
CA GLU A 71 0.12 3.69 -18.35
C GLU A 71 0.80 3.84 -16.98
N PHE A 72 2.12 3.68 -16.96
CA PHE A 72 2.93 3.90 -15.76
C PHE A 72 3.56 5.28 -15.80
N LYS A 73 3.42 6.04 -14.71
CA LYS A 73 4.05 7.34 -14.53
C LYS A 73 4.88 7.36 -13.27
N ASN A 74 6.17 7.63 -13.46
CA ASN A 74 7.04 7.93 -12.34
C ASN A 74 6.62 9.27 -11.72
N ALA A 75 6.48 9.29 -10.41
CA ALA A 75 6.01 10.45 -9.69
C ALA A 75 6.77 10.62 -8.37
N SER A 76 6.99 11.85 -7.97
CA SER A 76 7.54 12.17 -6.66
C SER A 76 6.42 12.52 -5.68
N PRO A 77 6.44 12.05 -4.44
CA PRO A 77 5.46 12.45 -3.41
C PRO A 77 5.35 13.96 -3.24
N LYS A 78 6.44 14.70 -3.48
CA LYS A 78 6.44 16.18 -3.42
C LYS A 78 5.54 16.84 -4.48
N GLN A 79 5.32 16.16 -5.60
CA GLN A 79 4.56 16.70 -6.75
C GLN A 79 3.10 16.22 -6.78
N TYR A 80 2.81 15.09 -6.12
CA TYR A 80 1.51 14.45 -6.19
C TYR A 80 0.93 14.19 -4.79
N GLN A 81 -0.12 14.92 -4.45
CA GLN A 81 -0.81 14.79 -3.17
C GLN A 81 -1.38 13.38 -2.91
N LEU A 82 -1.80 12.68 -3.95
CA LEU A 82 -2.28 11.31 -3.82
C LEU A 82 -1.18 10.34 -3.38
N LEU A 83 0.07 10.52 -3.81
CA LEU A 83 1.20 9.74 -3.33
C LEU A 83 1.52 10.06 -1.86
N GLN A 84 1.47 11.32 -1.45
CA GLN A 84 1.61 11.70 -0.04
C GLN A 84 0.53 11.04 0.83
N SER A 85 -0.71 11.03 0.33
CA SER A 85 -1.82 10.38 1.02
C SER A 85 -1.62 8.86 1.12
N ALA A 86 -1.12 8.23 0.07
CA ALA A 86 -0.80 6.81 0.07
C ALA A 86 0.31 6.47 1.08
N ASP A 87 1.40 7.25 1.12
CA ASP A 87 2.48 7.10 2.09
C ASP A 87 1.99 7.25 3.53
N PHE A 88 1.13 8.23 3.76
CA PHE A 88 0.53 8.44 5.08
C PHE A 88 -0.33 7.25 5.49
N ILE A 89 -1.22 6.77 4.61
CA ILE A 89 -2.07 5.61 4.87
C ILE A 89 -1.21 4.37 5.13
N CYS A 90 -0.18 4.11 4.31
CA CYS A 90 0.75 3.01 4.51
C CYS A 90 1.44 3.07 5.88
N SER A 91 1.86 4.26 6.31
CA SER A 91 2.50 4.46 7.61
C SER A 91 1.55 4.15 8.77
N ILE A 92 0.32 4.59 8.69
CA ILE A 92 -0.71 4.32 9.71
C ILE A 92 -1.06 2.84 9.79
N GLU A 93 -1.27 2.19 8.64
CA GLU A 93 -1.57 0.75 8.61
C GLU A 93 -0.38 -0.10 9.12
N LEU A 94 0.86 0.31 8.82
CA LEU A 94 2.05 -0.35 9.35
C LEU A 94 2.16 -0.19 10.87
N LEU A 95 1.90 1.00 11.41
CA LEU A 95 1.89 1.24 12.87
C LEU A 95 0.83 0.41 13.57
N LYS A 96 -0.35 0.31 12.96
CA LYS A 96 -1.42 -0.55 13.45
C LYS A 96 -0.96 -2.01 13.52
N GLN A 97 -0.41 -2.54 12.44
CA GLN A 97 0.07 -3.93 12.38
C GLN A 97 1.20 -4.18 13.40
N LYS A 98 2.16 -3.25 13.50
CA LYS A 98 3.22 -3.34 14.50
C LYS A 98 2.69 -3.35 15.92
N ARG A 99 1.67 -2.56 16.21
CA ARG A 99 1.03 -2.52 17.52
C ARG A 99 0.32 -3.84 17.82
N GLU A 100 -0.46 -4.37 16.89
CA GLU A 100 -1.16 -5.65 17.05
C GLU A 100 -0.19 -6.82 17.29
N CYS A 101 1.01 -6.75 16.68
CA CYS A 101 2.07 -7.74 16.86
C CYS A 101 3.05 -7.43 18.02
N ASN A 102 2.86 -6.37 18.79
CA ASN A 102 3.79 -5.90 19.83
C ASN A 102 5.21 -5.60 19.30
N LEU A 103 5.30 -5.04 18.09
CA LEU A 103 6.56 -4.75 17.38
C LEU A 103 6.89 -3.25 17.33
N LEU A 104 6.17 -2.40 18.05
CA LEU A 104 6.47 -0.96 18.13
C LEU A 104 7.84 -0.73 18.76
N THR A 105 8.64 0.12 18.14
CA THR A 105 9.91 0.58 18.72
C THR A 105 9.66 1.61 19.83
N LYS A 106 10.65 1.83 20.70
CA LYS A 106 10.59 2.88 21.72
C LYS A 106 10.38 4.26 21.09
N SER A 107 11.04 4.54 19.99
CA SER A 107 10.90 5.81 19.28
C SER A 107 9.49 5.99 18.71
N GLU A 108 8.92 4.95 18.10
CA GLU A 108 7.54 4.98 17.61
C GLU A 108 6.54 5.19 18.75
N THR A 109 6.73 4.51 19.87
CA THR A 109 5.88 4.67 21.06
C THR A 109 5.98 6.08 21.65
N ASN A 110 7.18 6.65 21.70
CA ASN A 110 7.41 8.01 22.24
C ASN A 110 6.92 9.10 21.29
N PHE A 111 7.11 8.92 19.98
CA PHE A 111 6.70 9.89 18.97
C PHE A 111 5.19 9.98 18.84
N PHE A 112 4.52 8.84 18.88
CA PHE A 112 3.07 8.75 18.89
C PHE A 112 2.59 8.57 20.34
N TYR A 113 2.67 9.64 21.13
CA TYR A 113 2.39 9.69 22.57
C TYR A 113 1.12 8.92 23.00
N LYS A 114 0.16 8.76 22.09
CA LYS A 114 -1.00 7.92 22.22
C LYS A 114 -1.33 7.23 20.88
N PRO A 115 -0.62 6.16 20.52
CA PRO A 115 -0.88 5.44 19.27
C PRO A 115 -2.34 4.99 19.12
N GLN A 116 -3.00 4.76 20.26
CA GLN A 116 -4.42 4.39 20.32
C GLN A 116 -5.35 5.53 19.88
N GLU A 117 -5.06 6.76 20.28
CA GLU A 117 -5.86 7.91 19.88
C GLU A 117 -5.66 8.27 18.41
N LEU A 118 -4.42 8.21 17.92
CA LEU A 118 -4.13 8.41 16.51
C LEU A 118 -4.89 7.41 15.64
N TYR A 119 -4.84 6.14 16.00
CA TYR A 119 -5.54 5.08 15.28
C TYR A 119 -7.07 5.25 15.38
N LYS A 120 -7.59 5.54 16.56
CA LYS A 120 -9.02 5.77 16.77
C LYS A 120 -9.51 6.95 15.91
N ASN A 121 -8.80 8.07 15.94
CA ASN A 121 -9.14 9.26 15.15
C ASN A 121 -9.08 8.95 13.63
N TYR A 122 -8.11 8.16 13.17
CA TYR A 122 -8.02 7.72 11.80
C TYR A 122 -9.22 6.84 11.40
N MET A 123 -9.58 5.87 12.23
CA MET A 123 -10.71 4.98 11.97
C MET A 123 -12.05 5.70 11.96
N GLU A 124 -12.24 6.66 12.89
CA GLU A 124 -13.44 7.51 12.92
C GLU A 124 -13.56 8.36 11.64
N ARG A 125 -12.47 8.92 11.16
CA ARG A 125 -12.43 9.68 9.89
C ARG A 125 -12.73 8.78 8.69
N LYS A 126 -12.17 7.56 8.66
CA LYS A 126 -12.44 6.58 7.62
C LYS A 126 -13.93 6.23 7.55
N GLN A 127 -14.55 5.95 8.70
CA GLN A 127 -15.99 5.65 8.77
C GLN A 127 -16.85 6.81 8.28
N LYS A 128 -16.43 8.05 8.52
CA LYS A 128 -17.10 9.26 8.04
C LYS A 128 -16.79 9.60 6.57
N GLY A 129 -16.00 8.81 5.88
CA GLY A 129 -15.61 9.07 4.49
C GLY A 129 -14.71 10.29 4.30
N LEU A 130 -14.01 10.74 5.35
CA LEU A 130 -13.12 11.91 5.33
C LEU A 130 -11.66 11.56 5.00
N VAL A 131 -11.40 10.27 4.82
CA VAL A 131 -10.08 9.74 4.41
C VAL A 131 -10.27 8.72 3.29
#